data_c1f33f5e3e9277a649e79f3c6e296736
#
_entry.id   c1f33f5e3e9277a649e79f3c6e296736
#
_cell.length_a   1.000
_cell.length_b   1.000
_cell.length_c   1.000
_cell.angle_alpha   90.00
_cell.angle_beta   90.00
_cell.angle_gamma   90.00
#
_symmetry.space_group_name_H-M   'P 1'
#
loop_
_entity.id
_entity.type
_entity.pdbx_description
1 polymer ?
#
loop_
_entity_poly.entity_id
_entity_poly.type
_entity_poly.pdbx_seq_one_letter_code
_entity_poly.pdbx_strand_id
1 'polypeptide(L)'
;MKWYHQDMGKHKGFTIVEILVVVTVIAILATISVVSYTGMTERARDSKIRSVVKTAGDALQLYETKNNSLPSGQGKFNQANSVDSLAPQYLQRGYRDDAVSKNSSNKDDIFLWYQCKDGSGAVTGVAVFASLNSPTSDEASRVATVKADCHIAASVPTSGNPAYNYAQVF
;
A
#
# COMPACT_ATOMS: atom_id res chain seq x y z
N MET A 1 -27.01 -71.10 -24.43
CA MET A 1 -26.09 -69.93 -24.10
C MET A 1 -26.53 -68.74 -24.90
N LYS A 2 -27.04 -67.67 -24.24
CA LYS A 2 -27.50 -66.45 -24.89
C LYS A 2 -26.37 -65.43 -24.75
N TRP A 3 -25.73 -65.03 -25.86
CA TRP A 3 -24.71 -63.98 -25.88
C TRP A 3 -25.42 -62.64 -25.83
N TYR A 4 -25.16 -61.85 -24.78
CA TYR A 4 -25.57 -60.45 -24.72
C TYR A 4 -24.61 -59.62 -25.54
N HIS A 5 -25.07 -59.09 -26.66
CA HIS A 5 -24.39 -57.99 -27.34
C HIS A 5 -24.56 -56.72 -26.49
N GLN A 6 -23.49 -56.28 -25.85
CA GLN A 6 -23.44 -54.91 -25.30
C GLN A 6 -23.37 -53.97 -26.46
N ASP A 7 -24.39 -53.12 -26.56
CA ASP A 7 -24.44 -52.01 -27.49
C ASP A 7 -23.40 -50.97 -27.03
N MET A 8 -22.22 -50.95 -27.65
CA MET A 8 -21.21 -49.92 -27.42
C MET A 8 -21.74 -48.61 -28.01
N GLY A 9 -22.32 -47.78 -27.15
CA GLY A 9 -22.81 -46.46 -27.51
C GLY A 9 -21.72 -45.68 -28.26
N LYS A 10 -22.02 -45.17 -29.45
CA LYS A 10 -21.13 -44.37 -30.25
C LYS A 10 -20.75 -43.11 -29.48
N HIS A 11 -19.57 -43.08 -28.91
CA HIS A 11 -18.97 -41.88 -28.35
C HIS A 11 -18.73 -40.91 -29.48
N LYS A 12 -19.47 -39.81 -29.52
CA LYS A 12 -19.20 -38.68 -30.45
C LYS A 12 -17.91 -38.00 -29.97
N GLY A 13 -16.86 -38.11 -30.77
CA GLY A 13 -15.62 -37.37 -30.53
C GLY A 13 -15.82 -35.89 -30.86
N PHE A 14 -15.07 -35.02 -30.17
CA PHE A 14 -15.04 -33.60 -30.50
C PHE A 14 -14.35 -33.34 -31.83
N THR A 15 -14.84 -32.36 -32.56
CA THR A 15 -14.19 -31.90 -33.80
C THR A 15 -13.01 -30.99 -33.47
N ILE A 16 -12.01 -30.98 -34.37
CA ILE A 16 -10.85 -30.09 -34.22
C ILE A 16 -11.29 -28.62 -34.18
N VAL A 17 -12.32 -28.26 -34.95
CA VAL A 17 -12.86 -26.91 -35.00
C VAL A 17 -13.50 -26.50 -33.65
N GLU A 18 -14.21 -27.41 -33.00
CA GLU A 18 -14.84 -27.20 -31.70
C GLU A 18 -13.80 -26.87 -30.63
N ILE A 19 -12.70 -27.62 -30.60
CA ILE A 19 -11.60 -27.35 -29.66
C ILE A 19 -10.89 -26.03 -30.00
N LEU A 20 -10.69 -25.74 -31.29
CA LEU A 20 -10.02 -24.51 -31.71
C LEU A 20 -10.81 -23.26 -31.32
N VAL A 21 -12.14 -23.27 -31.46
CA VAL A 21 -12.99 -22.16 -31.00
C VAL A 21 -12.93 -21.98 -29.49
N VAL A 22 -12.99 -23.07 -28.73
CA VAL A 22 -12.93 -23.01 -27.25
C VAL A 22 -11.60 -22.42 -26.79
N VAL A 23 -10.45 -22.88 -27.34
CA VAL A 23 -9.15 -22.35 -26.90
C VAL A 23 -8.96 -20.89 -27.31
N THR A 24 -9.48 -20.44 -28.44
CA THR A 24 -9.40 -19.02 -28.84
C THR A 24 -10.22 -18.13 -27.89
N VAL A 25 -11.42 -18.55 -27.48
CA VAL A 25 -12.24 -17.82 -26.51
C VAL A 25 -11.54 -17.75 -25.15
N ILE A 26 -11.00 -18.88 -24.66
CA ILE A 26 -10.26 -18.91 -23.39
C ILE A 26 -9.04 -17.98 -23.46
N ALA A 27 -8.30 -17.98 -24.56
CA ALA A 27 -7.14 -17.12 -24.74
C ALA A 27 -7.50 -15.63 -24.64
N ILE A 28 -8.61 -15.20 -25.25
CA ILE A 28 -9.09 -13.82 -25.19
C ILE A 28 -9.50 -13.46 -23.74
N LEU A 29 -10.27 -14.33 -23.07
CA LEU A 29 -10.71 -14.08 -21.70
C LEU A 29 -9.53 -14.04 -20.72
N ALA A 30 -8.53 -14.88 -20.92
CA ALA A 30 -7.32 -14.90 -20.10
C ALA A 30 -6.54 -13.58 -20.20
N THR A 31 -6.39 -13.02 -21.39
CA THR A 31 -5.66 -11.75 -21.59
C THR A 31 -6.33 -10.58 -20.85
N ILE A 32 -7.65 -10.47 -20.89
CA ILE A 32 -8.40 -9.42 -20.18
C ILE A 32 -8.27 -9.61 -18.66
N SER A 33 -8.33 -10.85 -18.17
CA SER A 33 -8.25 -11.18 -16.74
C SER A 33 -6.91 -10.76 -16.13
N VAL A 34 -5.79 -11.00 -16.83
CA VAL A 34 -4.45 -10.65 -16.33
C VAL A 34 -4.29 -9.14 -16.13
N VAL A 35 -4.72 -8.33 -17.09
CA VAL A 35 -4.62 -6.87 -16.99
C VAL A 35 -5.45 -6.32 -15.84
N SER A 36 -6.66 -6.84 -15.63
CA SER A 36 -7.54 -6.42 -14.53
C SER A 36 -6.96 -6.79 -13.17
N TYR A 37 -6.33 -7.94 -13.04
CA TYR A 37 -5.78 -8.45 -11.78
C TYR A 37 -4.63 -7.60 -11.25
N THR A 38 -3.69 -7.16 -12.12
CA THR A 38 -2.55 -6.33 -11.69
C THR A 38 -3.00 -4.99 -11.12
N GLY A 39 -3.95 -4.30 -11.77
CA GLY A 39 -4.47 -3.04 -11.27
C GLY A 39 -5.23 -3.15 -9.94
N MET A 40 -5.90 -4.27 -9.69
CA MET A 40 -6.57 -4.53 -8.40
C MET A 40 -5.59 -4.75 -7.25
N THR A 41 -4.52 -5.48 -7.49
CA THR A 41 -3.50 -5.75 -6.45
C THR A 41 -2.74 -4.48 -6.05
N GLU A 42 -2.44 -3.59 -6.99
CA GLU A 42 -1.82 -2.29 -6.70
C GLU A 42 -2.73 -1.40 -5.85
N ARG A 43 -4.01 -1.29 -6.22
CA ARG A 43 -4.99 -0.50 -5.44
C ARG A 43 -5.22 -1.07 -4.04
N ALA A 44 -5.26 -2.39 -3.90
CA ALA A 44 -5.39 -3.04 -2.61
C ALA A 44 -4.19 -2.73 -1.71
N ARG A 45 -2.98 -2.74 -2.27
CA ARG A 45 -1.75 -2.36 -1.57
C ARG A 45 -1.78 -0.89 -1.15
N ASP A 46 -2.12 0.01 -2.05
CA ASP A 46 -2.22 1.44 -1.74
C ASP A 46 -3.25 1.73 -0.65
N SER A 47 -4.36 1.01 -0.65
CA SER A 47 -5.35 1.06 0.44
C SER A 47 -4.77 0.64 1.79
N LYS A 48 -3.95 -0.42 1.80
CA LYS A 48 -3.23 -0.85 3.02
C LYS A 48 -2.22 0.20 3.48
N ILE A 49 -1.46 0.80 2.56
CA ILE A 49 -0.51 1.87 2.88
C ILE A 49 -1.25 3.06 3.52
N ARG A 50 -2.39 3.49 2.96
CA ARG A 50 -3.20 4.57 3.56
C ARG A 50 -3.70 4.20 4.96
N SER A 51 -4.10 2.96 5.17
CA SER A 51 -4.50 2.46 6.49
C SER A 51 -3.35 2.50 7.49
N VAL A 52 -2.13 2.12 7.08
CA VAL A 52 -0.93 2.21 7.92
C VAL A 52 -0.62 3.66 8.30
N VAL A 53 -0.67 4.59 7.34
CA VAL A 53 -0.46 6.02 7.62
C VAL A 53 -1.46 6.53 8.65
N LYS A 54 -2.74 6.19 8.49
CA LYS A 54 -3.78 6.57 9.44
C LYS A 54 -3.51 5.99 10.82
N THR A 55 -3.26 4.70 10.92
CA THR A 55 -2.99 4.02 12.19
C THR A 55 -1.76 4.60 12.90
N ALA A 56 -0.70 4.92 12.16
CA ALA A 56 0.50 5.55 12.69
C ALA A 56 0.23 6.97 13.21
N GLY A 57 -0.56 7.75 12.47
CA GLY A 57 -0.95 9.10 12.88
C GLY A 57 -1.82 9.08 14.14
N ASP A 58 -2.84 8.22 14.18
CA ASP A 58 -3.70 8.05 15.34
C ASP A 58 -2.88 7.66 16.60
N ALA A 59 -1.89 6.79 16.43
CA ALA A 59 -0.99 6.38 17.54
C ALA A 59 -0.08 7.51 18.02
N LEU A 60 0.44 8.34 17.10
CA LEU A 60 1.24 9.51 17.45
C LEU A 60 0.41 10.55 18.22
N GLN A 61 -0.82 10.82 17.80
CA GLN A 61 -1.74 11.70 18.50
C GLN A 61 -2.11 11.16 19.90
N LEU A 62 -2.34 9.85 20.01
CA LEU A 62 -2.61 9.21 21.29
C LEU A 62 -1.40 9.30 22.24
N TYR A 63 -0.19 9.12 21.70
CA TYR A 63 1.04 9.31 22.46
C TYR A 63 1.15 10.75 22.96
N GLU A 64 0.94 11.74 22.08
CA GLU A 64 0.96 13.16 22.42
C GLU A 64 -0.04 13.51 23.52
N THR A 65 -1.29 13.04 23.40
CA THR A 65 -2.33 13.25 24.40
C THR A 65 -1.94 12.72 25.79
N LYS A 66 -1.24 11.59 25.84
CA LYS A 66 -0.83 10.98 27.12
C LYS A 66 0.47 11.54 27.69
N ASN A 67 1.40 11.94 26.85
CA ASN A 67 2.73 12.37 27.26
C ASN A 67 2.93 13.89 27.17
N ASN A 68 1.92 14.62 26.67
CA ASN A 68 1.95 16.04 26.39
C ASN A 68 3.12 16.48 25.48
N SER A 69 3.61 15.56 24.68
CA SER A 69 4.71 15.76 23.71
C SER A 69 4.72 14.62 22.68
N LEU A 70 5.16 14.91 21.47
CA LEU A 70 5.45 13.87 20.47
C LEU A 70 6.75 13.12 20.81
N PRO A 71 6.93 11.87 20.31
CA PRO A 71 8.18 11.17 20.44
C PRO A 71 9.34 12.01 19.88
N SER A 72 10.49 11.97 20.55
CA SER A 72 11.70 12.65 20.08
C SER A 72 12.26 11.90 18.88
N GLY A 73 12.02 12.39 17.67
CA GLY A 73 12.52 11.80 16.45
C GLY A 73 11.69 12.21 15.26
N GLN A 74 12.22 11.90 14.11
CA GLN A 74 11.56 12.13 12.81
C GLN A 74 12.28 11.29 11.75
N GLY A 75 11.65 11.11 10.58
CA GLY A 75 12.24 10.36 9.49
C GLY A 75 11.56 9.02 9.26
N LYS A 76 12.34 7.96 9.08
CA LYS A 76 11.79 6.62 8.79
C LYS A 76 11.11 6.00 10.02
N PHE A 77 10.09 5.17 9.79
CA PHE A 77 9.34 4.53 10.88
C PHE A 77 10.17 3.59 11.76
N ASN A 78 11.21 2.97 11.22
CA ASN A 78 12.08 2.03 11.91
C ASN A 78 13.25 2.68 12.69
N GLN A 79 13.34 3.99 12.69
CA GLN A 79 14.40 4.68 13.45
C GLN A 79 14.13 4.66 14.95
N ALA A 80 15.18 4.76 15.74
CA ALA A 80 15.06 4.87 17.19
C ALA A 80 14.19 6.08 17.58
N ASN A 81 13.29 5.90 18.56
CA ASN A 81 12.30 6.89 18.99
C ASN A 81 11.33 7.34 17.88
N SER A 82 11.08 6.49 16.89
CA SER A 82 10.15 6.72 15.80
C SER A 82 8.85 5.92 16.00
N VAL A 83 8.01 5.88 14.95
CA VAL A 83 6.67 5.27 14.99
C VAL A 83 6.69 3.81 15.44
N ASP A 84 7.65 3.01 14.98
CA ASP A 84 7.75 1.60 15.39
C ASP A 84 8.09 1.43 16.89
N SER A 85 8.71 2.42 17.53
CA SER A 85 8.98 2.38 18.96
C SER A 85 7.71 2.53 19.82
N LEU A 86 6.59 2.94 19.23
CA LEU A 86 5.29 3.02 19.91
C LEU A 86 4.63 1.63 20.09
N ALA A 87 5.11 0.60 19.41
CA ALA A 87 4.65 -0.77 19.61
C ALA A 87 5.31 -1.40 20.88
N PRO A 88 4.59 -2.19 21.67
CA PRO A 88 3.19 -2.60 21.49
C PRO A 88 2.17 -1.68 22.20
N GLN A 89 2.62 -0.61 22.84
CA GLN A 89 1.78 0.17 23.76
C GLN A 89 0.69 1.00 23.05
N TYR A 90 1.01 1.58 21.89
CA TYR A 90 0.12 2.45 21.11
C TYR A 90 -0.19 1.87 19.73
N LEU A 91 0.63 0.94 19.25
CA LEU A 91 0.51 0.28 17.96
C LEU A 91 0.57 -1.23 18.11
N GLN A 92 -0.22 -1.94 17.33
CA GLN A 92 -0.09 -3.40 17.21
C GLN A 92 1.22 -3.74 16.50
N ARG A 93 1.96 -4.75 16.99
CA ARG A 93 3.14 -5.28 16.29
C ARG A 93 2.75 -5.77 14.91
N GLY A 94 3.58 -5.51 13.91
CA GLY A 94 3.30 -5.93 12.55
C GLY A 94 2.20 -5.11 11.84
N TYR A 95 1.77 -3.97 12.38
CA TYR A 95 0.70 -3.14 11.84
C TYR A 95 0.90 -2.74 10.37
N ARG A 96 2.14 -2.74 9.88
CA ARG A 96 2.51 -2.41 8.49
C ARG A 96 2.95 -3.60 7.64
N ASP A 97 2.97 -4.82 8.17
CA ASP A 97 3.53 -5.98 7.48
C ASP A 97 2.80 -6.29 6.16
N ASP A 98 1.49 -6.14 6.14
CA ASP A 98 0.66 -6.37 4.96
C ASP A 98 0.77 -5.26 3.90
N ALA A 99 1.12 -4.04 4.31
CA ALA A 99 1.26 -2.90 3.40
C ALA A 99 2.62 -2.90 2.72
N VAL A 100 3.62 -3.44 3.40
CA VAL A 100 5.00 -3.47 2.94
C VAL A 100 5.20 -4.68 2.03
N SER A 101 5.01 -4.49 0.76
CA SER A 101 5.11 -5.55 -0.23
C SER A 101 6.55 -5.96 -0.56
N LYS A 102 6.66 -7.18 -1.06
CA LYS A 102 7.86 -7.92 -1.46
C LYS A 102 8.76 -7.24 -2.52
N ASN A 103 8.35 -6.12 -3.09
CA ASN A 103 9.02 -5.48 -4.22
C ASN A 103 9.83 -4.23 -3.90
N SER A 104 9.83 -3.72 -2.67
CA SER A 104 10.79 -2.68 -2.30
C SER A 104 12.02 -3.35 -1.71
N SER A 105 13.19 -3.05 -2.26
CA SER A 105 14.49 -3.55 -1.77
C SER A 105 14.75 -3.19 -0.30
N ASN A 106 13.94 -2.30 0.27
CA ASN A 106 13.99 -1.90 1.66
C ASN A 106 12.57 -1.56 2.15
N LYS A 107 11.99 -2.47 2.94
CA LYS A 107 10.63 -2.35 3.48
C LYS A 107 10.42 -1.10 4.34
N ASP A 108 11.48 -0.55 4.87
CA ASP A 108 11.47 0.51 5.86
C ASP A 108 11.45 1.91 5.24
N ASP A 109 11.67 2.00 3.93
CA ASP A 109 11.83 3.28 3.23
C ASP A 109 10.52 3.87 2.69
N ILE A 110 9.40 3.15 2.77
CA ILE A 110 8.12 3.62 2.19
C ILE A 110 7.33 4.56 3.08
N PHE A 111 7.73 4.74 4.34
CA PHE A 111 7.06 5.61 5.29
C PHE A 111 8.05 6.57 5.95
N LEU A 112 7.68 7.85 5.96
CA LEU A 112 8.38 8.92 6.69
C LEU A 112 7.40 9.64 7.59
N TRP A 113 7.88 10.19 8.70
CA TRP A 113 7.12 11.10 9.53
C TRP A 113 7.97 12.30 9.96
N TYR A 114 7.34 13.43 10.16
CA TYR A 114 7.97 14.66 10.63
C TYR A 114 7.02 15.40 11.57
N GLN A 115 7.58 16.12 12.53
CA GLN A 115 6.83 17.10 13.29
C GLN A 115 6.39 18.25 12.37
N CYS A 116 5.11 18.57 12.42
CA CYS A 116 4.54 19.76 11.79
C CYS A 116 4.77 20.96 12.70
N LYS A 117 5.41 22.01 12.20
CA LYS A 117 5.74 23.19 12.98
C LYS A 117 5.06 24.41 12.38
N ASP A 118 4.70 25.37 13.23
CA ASP A 118 4.25 26.68 12.77
C ASP A 118 5.44 27.62 12.45
N GLY A 119 5.14 28.86 12.00
CA GLY A 119 6.14 29.86 11.68
C GLY A 119 7.00 30.30 12.87
N SER A 120 6.61 29.99 14.12
CA SER A 120 7.38 30.26 15.34
C SER A 120 8.30 29.07 15.71
N GLY A 121 8.14 27.92 15.05
CA GLY A 121 8.85 26.69 15.34
C GLY A 121 8.16 25.80 16.38
N ALA A 122 6.98 26.18 16.87
CA ALA A 122 6.19 25.35 17.78
C ALA A 122 5.60 24.16 17.02
N VAL A 123 5.61 22.98 17.67
CA VAL A 123 5.04 21.75 17.10
C VAL A 123 3.52 21.83 17.17
N THR A 124 2.87 21.69 16.03
CA THR A 124 1.41 21.80 15.87
C THR A 124 0.76 20.48 15.46
N GLY A 125 1.55 19.44 15.17
CA GLY A 125 1.05 18.13 14.74
C GLY A 125 2.13 17.26 14.11
N VAL A 126 1.68 16.28 13.37
CA VAL A 126 2.52 15.30 12.67
C VAL A 126 2.15 15.22 11.20
N ALA A 127 3.13 15.22 10.33
CA ALA A 127 2.98 14.89 8.92
C ALA A 127 3.55 13.49 8.66
N VAL A 128 2.76 12.61 8.08
CA VAL A 128 3.16 11.26 7.68
C VAL A 128 3.12 11.17 6.15
N PHE A 129 4.21 10.69 5.57
CA PHE A 129 4.39 10.54 4.14
C PHE A 129 4.50 9.06 3.78
N ALA A 130 4.00 8.69 2.61
CA ALA A 130 4.10 7.33 2.09
C ALA A 130 4.32 7.30 0.58
N SER A 131 4.79 6.15 0.09
CA SER A 131 4.96 5.86 -1.33
C SER A 131 3.85 4.93 -1.80
N LEU A 132 2.94 5.43 -2.64
CA LEU A 132 1.88 4.67 -3.31
C LEU A 132 2.33 4.28 -4.73
N ASN A 133 1.78 3.17 -5.26
CA ASN A 133 2.01 2.75 -6.64
C ASN A 133 1.18 3.58 -7.63
N SER A 134 -0.05 3.91 -7.25
CA SER A 134 -1.02 4.61 -8.09
C SER A 134 -1.71 5.72 -7.30
N PRO A 135 -0.99 6.81 -6.95
CA PRO A 135 -1.58 7.95 -6.26
C PRO A 135 -2.56 8.68 -7.18
N THR A 136 -3.56 9.35 -6.61
CA THR A 136 -4.34 10.34 -7.35
C THR A 136 -3.50 11.62 -7.56
N SER A 137 -3.88 12.45 -8.52
CA SER A 137 -3.24 13.75 -8.76
C SER A 137 -3.27 14.64 -7.52
N ASP A 138 -4.38 14.62 -6.78
CA ASP A 138 -4.57 15.40 -5.57
C ASP A 138 -3.68 14.89 -4.42
N GLU A 139 -3.53 13.59 -4.27
CA GLU A 139 -2.62 12.99 -3.27
C GLU A 139 -1.16 13.37 -3.56
N ALA A 140 -0.74 13.29 -4.81
CA ALA A 140 0.62 13.64 -5.19
C ALA A 140 0.92 15.14 -4.98
N SER A 141 -0.03 16.03 -5.29
CA SER A 141 0.13 17.48 -5.10
C SER A 141 0.15 17.89 -3.63
N ARG A 142 -0.59 17.19 -2.76
CA ARG A 142 -0.64 17.46 -1.31
C ARG A 142 0.72 17.32 -0.62
N VAL A 143 1.63 16.53 -1.13
CA VAL A 143 2.97 16.37 -0.52
C VAL A 143 3.71 17.70 -0.44
N ALA A 144 3.68 18.51 -1.52
CA ALA A 144 4.31 19.83 -1.53
C ALA A 144 3.63 20.79 -0.56
N THR A 145 2.30 20.81 -0.53
CA THR A 145 1.49 21.63 0.37
C THR A 145 1.79 21.29 1.83
N VAL A 146 1.73 20.02 2.20
CA VAL A 146 2.02 19.58 3.58
C VAL A 146 3.44 19.94 4.00
N LYS A 147 4.43 19.84 3.12
CA LYS A 147 5.80 20.26 3.43
C LYS A 147 5.88 21.76 3.72
N ALA A 148 5.19 22.57 2.93
CA ALA A 148 5.18 24.04 3.10
C ALA A 148 4.45 24.42 4.40
N ASP A 149 3.25 23.90 4.61
CA ASP A 149 2.40 24.23 5.76
C ASP A 149 3.03 23.78 7.10
N CYS A 150 3.70 22.63 7.09
CA CYS A 150 4.39 22.11 8.27
C CYS A 150 5.82 22.62 8.45
N HIS A 151 6.30 23.54 7.62
CA HIS A 151 7.67 24.08 7.65
C HIS A 151 8.75 22.97 7.69
N ILE A 152 8.54 21.88 6.93
CA ILE A 152 9.48 20.75 6.89
C ILE A 152 10.65 21.12 5.98
N ALA A 153 11.78 21.49 6.59
CA ALA A 153 13.02 21.81 5.87
C ALA A 153 13.72 20.56 5.28
N ALA A 154 13.42 19.38 5.82
CA ALA A 154 14.04 18.13 5.37
C ALA A 154 13.65 17.78 3.92
N SER A 155 14.57 17.14 3.21
CA SER A 155 14.28 16.61 1.88
C SER A 155 13.35 15.41 2.00
N VAL A 156 12.08 15.58 1.57
CA VAL A 156 11.17 14.46 1.33
C VAL A 156 11.28 14.13 -0.15
N PRO A 157 11.87 13.00 -0.54
CA PRO A 157 12.03 12.64 -1.94
C PRO A 157 10.66 12.49 -2.62
N THR A 158 10.41 13.29 -3.65
CA THR A 158 9.20 13.22 -4.48
C THR A 158 9.44 12.53 -5.82
N SER A 159 10.70 12.16 -6.08
CA SER A 159 11.12 11.39 -7.25
C SER A 159 12.16 10.34 -6.85
N GLY A 160 12.30 9.31 -7.64
CA GLY A 160 13.19 8.19 -7.32
C GLY A 160 12.44 6.98 -6.74
N ASN A 161 13.16 6.11 -6.05
CA ASN A 161 12.58 4.92 -5.43
C ASN A 161 13.07 4.79 -3.97
N PRO A 162 12.17 4.99 -2.96
CA PRO A 162 10.76 5.32 -3.12
C PRO A 162 10.53 6.83 -3.38
N ALA A 163 9.52 7.15 -4.18
CA ALA A 163 8.99 8.50 -4.30
C ALA A 163 7.83 8.67 -3.32
N TYR A 164 7.89 9.67 -2.42
CA TYR A 164 6.79 9.96 -1.50
C TYR A 164 5.76 10.83 -2.21
N ASN A 165 4.63 10.23 -2.52
CA ASN A 165 3.55 10.80 -3.32
C ASN A 165 2.20 10.79 -2.59
N TYR A 166 2.23 10.57 -1.29
CA TYR A 166 1.09 10.63 -0.38
C TYR A 166 1.51 11.29 0.93
N ALA A 167 0.68 12.18 1.47
CA ALA A 167 0.91 12.83 2.74
C ALA A 167 -0.40 13.05 3.50
N GLN A 168 -0.36 12.88 4.82
CA GLN A 168 -1.46 13.19 5.73
C GLN A 168 -0.93 13.89 6.96
N VAL A 169 -1.67 14.89 7.46
CA VAL A 169 -1.39 15.61 8.70
C VAL A 169 -2.39 15.18 9.75
N PHE A 170 -1.91 15.01 10.97
CA PHE A 170 -2.67 14.61 12.15
C PHE A 170 -2.50 15.63 13.25
#